data_35f1e34ee3cc72593132afab5a714c61
#
_entry.id   35f1e34ee3cc72593132afab5a714c61
#
_cell.length_a   1.000
_cell.length_b   1.000
_cell.length_c   1.000
_cell.angle_alpha   90.00
_cell.angle_beta   90.00
_cell.angle_gamma   90.00
#
_symmetry.space_group_name_H-M   'P 1'
#
loop_
_entity.id
_entity.type
_entity.pdbx_description
1 polymer ?
#
loop_
_entity_poly.entity_id
_entity_poly.type
_entity_poly.pdbx_seq_one_letter_code
_entity_poly.pdbx_strand_id
1 'polypeptide(L)'
;MADANPTQMKLVCAAAPSLLFRSMSGLEEVSRLFELRVVAVSDDPKISADAVLGKPAAVSIEVADGQQRWFHGIVAAFGIDGVDGRRFSYRLVLRPWLWLLTRSADVRIFQEKSVPDIVKQVFGDYASNFVSELKGSYQPRGW
;
A
#
# COMPACT_ATOMS: atom_id res chain seq x y z
N MET A 1 -19.26 -18.57 -28.75
CA MET A 1 -18.36 -18.74 -27.60
C MET A 1 -17.68 -17.41 -27.40
N ALA A 2 -18.03 -16.69 -26.37
CA ALA A 2 -17.33 -15.41 -26.04
C ALA A 2 -15.98 -15.83 -25.48
N ASP A 3 -14.89 -15.45 -26.16
CA ASP A 3 -13.54 -15.52 -25.61
C ASP A 3 -13.52 -14.69 -24.33
N ALA A 4 -13.42 -15.37 -23.20
CA ALA A 4 -13.18 -14.72 -21.94
C ALA A 4 -11.81 -14.03 -22.05
N ASN A 5 -11.81 -12.73 -22.25
CA ASN A 5 -10.60 -11.92 -22.22
C ASN A 5 -9.88 -12.21 -20.89
N PRO A 6 -8.64 -12.69 -20.89
CA PRO A 6 -7.97 -13.03 -19.63
C PRO A 6 -7.91 -11.78 -18.77
N THR A 7 -8.38 -11.88 -17.56
CA THR A 7 -8.32 -10.79 -16.55
C THR A 7 -6.93 -10.22 -16.52
N GLN A 8 -6.76 -9.00 -17.03
CA GLN A 8 -5.46 -8.34 -17.02
C GLN A 8 -5.16 -7.80 -15.62
N MET A 9 -4.07 -8.28 -15.05
CA MET A 9 -3.52 -7.78 -13.80
C MET A 9 -2.21 -7.05 -14.06
N LYS A 10 -2.03 -5.91 -13.44
CA LYS A 10 -0.84 -5.08 -13.64
C LYS A 10 -0.32 -4.54 -12.31
N LEU A 11 0.99 -4.65 -12.09
CA LEU A 11 1.68 -3.96 -10.99
C LEU A 11 2.14 -2.58 -11.48
N VAL A 12 1.85 -1.57 -10.71
CA VAL A 12 2.33 -0.20 -10.92
C VAL A 12 3.19 0.19 -9.72
N CYS A 13 4.48 0.37 -9.96
CA CYS A 13 5.45 0.83 -8.97
C CYS A 13 6.40 1.82 -9.66
N ALA A 14 6.21 3.11 -9.41
CA ALA A 14 7.01 4.14 -10.07
C ALA A 14 8.52 4.04 -9.75
N ALA A 15 8.85 3.54 -8.56
CA ALA A 15 10.23 3.33 -8.13
C ALA A 15 10.92 2.13 -8.81
N ALA A 16 10.15 1.21 -9.40
CA ALA A 16 10.65 0.04 -10.11
C ALA A 16 9.71 -0.31 -11.28
N PRO A 17 9.71 0.49 -12.34
CA PRO A 17 8.77 0.32 -13.47
C PRO A 17 9.01 -0.94 -14.29
N SER A 18 10.16 -1.59 -14.13
CA SER A 18 10.50 -2.85 -14.81
C SER A 18 9.86 -4.08 -14.15
N LEU A 19 9.20 -3.94 -13.00
CA LEU A 19 8.51 -5.03 -12.33
C LEU A 19 7.20 -5.36 -13.05
N LEU A 20 7.09 -6.58 -13.52
CA LEU A 20 5.89 -7.11 -14.14
C LEU A 20 5.13 -7.98 -13.14
N PHE A 21 3.84 -7.79 -13.04
CA PHE A 21 2.97 -8.58 -12.15
C PHE A 21 3.00 -10.06 -12.51
N ARG A 22 3.08 -10.92 -11.50
CA ARG A 22 2.94 -12.37 -11.65
C ARG A 22 1.77 -12.93 -10.83
N SER A 23 1.75 -12.66 -9.54
CA SER A 23 0.67 -13.11 -8.66
C SER A 23 0.53 -12.19 -7.45
N MET A 24 -0.63 -12.26 -6.82
CA MET A 24 -0.92 -11.57 -5.57
C MET A 24 -1.76 -12.46 -4.68
N SER A 25 -1.45 -12.46 -3.40
CA SER A 25 -2.30 -13.00 -2.35
C SER A 25 -2.42 -11.97 -1.23
N GLY A 26 -3.52 -11.99 -0.50
CA GLY A 26 -3.68 -11.02 0.57
C GLY A 26 -4.92 -11.28 1.41
N LEU A 27 -4.99 -10.56 2.50
CA LEU A 27 -6.10 -10.59 3.44
C LEU A 27 -6.51 -9.17 3.77
N GLU A 28 -7.80 -8.90 3.61
CA GLU A 28 -8.46 -7.67 4.03
C GLU A 28 -9.56 -8.04 5.03
N GLU A 29 -9.52 -7.43 6.20
CA GLU A 29 -10.49 -7.65 7.27
C GLU A 29 -10.96 -6.31 7.83
N VAL A 30 -12.19 -6.27 8.31
CA VAL A 30 -12.70 -5.08 9.01
C VAL A 30 -11.90 -4.83 10.28
N SER A 31 -11.52 -3.57 10.52
CA SER A 31 -10.73 -3.13 11.68
C SER A 31 -9.31 -3.70 11.77
N ARG A 32 -8.77 -4.22 10.67
CA ARG A 32 -7.38 -4.64 10.56
C ARG A 32 -6.67 -4.00 9.38
N LEU A 33 -5.37 -3.83 9.51
CA LEU A 33 -4.53 -3.37 8.41
C LEU A 33 -4.34 -4.52 7.42
N PHE A 34 -4.65 -4.30 6.15
CA PHE A 34 -4.45 -5.31 5.12
C PHE A 34 -2.96 -5.61 4.90
N GLU A 35 -2.70 -6.80 4.38
CA GLU A 35 -1.42 -7.21 3.86
C GLU A 35 -1.61 -7.88 2.51
N LEU A 36 -0.95 -7.36 1.47
CA LEU A 36 -0.94 -7.93 0.14
C LEU A 36 0.48 -8.38 -0.20
N ARG A 37 0.65 -9.62 -0.54
CA ARG A 37 1.92 -10.21 -0.99
C ARG A 37 1.89 -10.32 -2.49
N VAL A 38 2.76 -9.58 -3.14
CA VAL A 38 2.86 -9.51 -4.60
C VAL A 38 4.14 -10.20 -5.02
N VAL A 39 4.03 -11.08 -6.00
CA VAL A 39 5.18 -11.63 -6.73
C VAL A 39 5.23 -10.93 -8.08
N ALA A 40 6.39 -10.42 -8.41
CA ALA A 40 6.67 -9.76 -9.67
C ALA A 40 7.94 -10.33 -10.31
N VAL A 41 8.11 -10.16 -11.60
CA VAL A 41 9.30 -10.57 -12.34
C VAL A 41 9.91 -9.38 -13.07
N SER A 42 11.23 -9.38 -13.23
CA SER A 42 11.96 -8.38 -14.02
C SER A 42 13.18 -9.02 -14.68
N ASP A 43 13.59 -8.46 -15.80
CA ASP A 43 14.86 -8.79 -16.43
C ASP A 43 16.05 -8.11 -15.71
N ASP A 44 15.78 -7.11 -14.85
CA ASP A 44 16.78 -6.44 -14.02
C ASP A 44 17.07 -7.21 -12.73
N PRO A 45 18.31 -7.71 -12.52
CA PRO A 45 18.72 -8.44 -11.30
C PRO A 45 19.03 -7.52 -10.12
N LYS A 46 19.05 -6.19 -10.30
CA LYS A 46 19.63 -5.24 -9.34
C LYS A 46 18.67 -4.14 -8.91
N ILE A 47 17.36 -4.43 -8.88
CA ILE A 47 16.41 -3.46 -8.35
C ILE A 47 16.71 -3.24 -6.86
N SER A 48 17.04 -1.99 -6.52
CA SER A 48 17.43 -1.63 -5.16
C SER A 48 16.24 -1.66 -4.21
N ALA A 49 16.38 -2.35 -3.09
CA ALA A 49 15.39 -2.33 -2.03
C ALA A 49 15.18 -0.92 -1.44
N ASP A 50 16.26 -0.16 -1.27
CA ASP A 50 16.20 1.20 -0.71
C ASP A 50 15.40 2.16 -1.61
N ALA A 51 15.44 1.93 -2.93
CA ALA A 51 14.66 2.73 -3.87
C ALA A 51 13.16 2.43 -3.80
N VAL A 52 12.78 1.20 -3.43
CA VAL A 52 11.41 0.69 -3.50
C VAL A 52 10.70 0.73 -2.15
N LEU A 53 11.43 0.47 -1.05
CA LEU A 53 10.85 0.46 0.30
C LEU A 53 10.22 1.82 0.66
N GLY A 54 9.06 1.77 1.28
CA GLY A 54 8.28 2.95 1.66
C GLY A 54 7.61 3.68 0.50
N LYS A 55 7.83 3.28 -0.75
CA LYS A 55 7.22 3.91 -1.93
C LYS A 55 5.83 3.35 -2.20
N PRO A 56 4.94 4.15 -2.79
CA PRO A 56 3.62 3.68 -3.19
C PRO A 56 3.73 2.67 -4.34
N ALA A 57 2.90 1.65 -4.25
CA ALA A 57 2.67 0.70 -5.33
C ALA A 57 1.19 0.30 -5.37
N ALA A 58 0.74 -0.16 -6.52
CA ALA A 58 -0.64 -0.59 -6.71
C ALA A 58 -0.71 -1.79 -7.66
N VAL A 59 -1.69 -2.64 -7.43
CA VAL A 59 -2.07 -3.69 -8.37
C VAL A 59 -3.44 -3.35 -8.93
N SER A 60 -3.57 -3.30 -10.24
CA SER A 60 -4.85 -3.18 -10.92
C SER A 60 -5.31 -4.54 -11.43
N ILE A 61 -6.60 -4.78 -11.32
CA ILE A 61 -7.27 -5.96 -11.86
C ILE A 61 -8.40 -5.45 -12.74
N GLU A 62 -8.39 -5.85 -14.01
CA GLU A 62 -9.50 -5.60 -14.90
C GLU A 62 -10.64 -6.57 -14.53
N VAL A 63 -11.79 -6.01 -14.19
CA VAL A 63 -13.03 -6.76 -13.92
C VAL A 63 -13.97 -6.66 -15.11
N ALA A 64 -15.13 -7.31 -15.02
CA ALA A 64 -16.12 -7.26 -16.09
C ALA A 64 -16.42 -5.81 -16.51
N ASP A 65 -16.79 -5.64 -17.78
CA ASP A 65 -17.16 -4.35 -18.39
C ASP A 65 -16.02 -3.31 -18.49
N GLY A 66 -14.76 -3.74 -18.48
CA GLY A 66 -13.61 -2.85 -18.60
C GLY A 66 -13.34 -1.99 -17.37
N GLN A 67 -14.03 -2.23 -16.28
CA GLN A 67 -13.75 -1.56 -15.01
C GLN A 67 -12.47 -2.11 -14.40
N GLN A 68 -11.74 -1.24 -13.68
CA GLN A 68 -10.52 -1.62 -12.98
C GLN A 68 -10.73 -1.52 -11.46
N ARG A 69 -10.38 -2.60 -10.77
CA ARG A 69 -10.24 -2.59 -9.31
C ARG A 69 -8.77 -2.38 -8.97
N TRP A 70 -8.51 -1.49 -8.02
CA TRP A 70 -7.18 -1.13 -7.60
C TRP A 70 -6.93 -1.53 -6.14
N PHE A 71 -5.75 -2.07 -5.89
CA PHE A 71 -5.23 -2.39 -4.57
C PHE A 71 -3.98 -1.54 -4.35
N HIS A 72 -4.10 -0.51 -3.52
CA HIS A 72 -3.03 0.45 -3.26
C HIS A 72 -2.37 0.17 -1.91
N GLY A 73 -1.06 0.42 -1.84
CA GLY A 73 -0.33 0.36 -0.58
C GLY A 73 1.05 0.99 -0.70
N ILE A 74 1.76 1.01 0.41
CA ILE A 74 3.19 1.27 0.45
C ILE A 74 3.95 -0.05 0.48
N VAL A 75 5.12 -0.10 -0.12
CA VAL A 75 5.98 -1.27 -0.08
C VAL A 75 6.62 -1.38 1.30
N ALA A 76 6.12 -2.30 2.11
CA ALA A 76 6.60 -2.55 3.48
C ALA A 76 7.78 -3.54 3.54
N ALA A 77 7.89 -4.42 2.53
CA ALA A 77 9.03 -5.32 2.35
C ALA A 77 9.27 -5.54 0.86
N PHE A 78 10.53 -5.71 0.49
CA PHE A 78 10.97 -5.94 -0.88
C PHE A 78 12.20 -6.83 -0.89
N GLY A 79 12.30 -7.75 -1.83
CA GLY A 79 13.47 -8.62 -1.98
C GLY A 79 13.38 -9.55 -3.18
N ILE A 80 14.52 -10.13 -3.54
CA ILE A 80 14.60 -11.17 -4.56
C ILE A 80 14.07 -12.47 -3.96
N ASP A 81 13.21 -13.16 -4.69
CA ASP A 81 12.59 -14.43 -4.30
C ASP A 81 13.13 -15.62 -5.09
N GLY A 82 13.99 -15.37 -6.08
CA GLY A 82 14.59 -16.40 -6.92
C GLY A 82 14.69 -16.03 -8.39
N VAL A 83 14.76 -17.04 -9.23
CA VAL A 83 14.81 -16.91 -10.68
C VAL A 83 13.64 -17.71 -11.28
N ASP A 84 12.98 -17.11 -12.25
CA ASP A 84 11.88 -17.70 -12.98
C ASP A 84 12.21 -17.71 -14.49
N GLY A 85 12.73 -18.83 -14.95
CA GLY A 85 13.26 -18.94 -16.29
C GLY A 85 14.47 -18.04 -16.51
N ARG A 86 14.29 -16.97 -17.31
CA ARG A 86 15.33 -15.97 -17.59
C ARG A 86 15.17 -14.71 -16.76
N ARG A 87 14.11 -14.60 -15.96
CA ARG A 87 13.78 -13.40 -15.17
C ARG A 87 14.04 -13.63 -13.70
N PHE A 88 14.31 -12.53 -13.02
CA PHE A 88 14.43 -12.49 -11.56
C PHE A 88 13.05 -12.31 -10.94
N SER A 89 12.73 -13.13 -9.96
CA SER A 89 11.50 -13.07 -9.20
C SER A 89 11.70 -12.17 -7.99
N TYR A 90 10.78 -11.25 -7.78
CA TYR A 90 10.79 -10.30 -6.66
C TYR A 90 9.51 -10.47 -5.84
N ARG A 91 9.65 -10.35 -4.53
CA ARG A 91 8.52 -10.32 -3.61
C ARG A 91 8.37 -8.93 -3.02
N LEU A 92 7.15 -8.41 -3.07
CA LEU A 92 6.75 -7.18 -2.43
C LEU A 92 5.65 -7.48 -1.41
N VAL A 93 5.69 -6.79 -0.27
CA VAL A 93 4.57 -6.75 0.68
C VAL A 93 4.01 -5.34 0.66
N LEU A 94 2.74 -5.18 0.29
CA LEU A 94 2.04 -3.91 0.32
C LEU A 94 1.19 -3.83 1.58
N ARG A 95 1.26 -2.69 2.26
CA ARG A 95 0.45 -2.38 3.44
C ARG A 95 -0.15 -0.98 3.31
N PRO A 96 -1.25 -0.67 4.01
CA PRO A 96 -1.78 0.68 4.04
C PRO A 96 -0.76 1.62 4.70
N TRP A 97 -0.71 2.90 4.30
CA TRP A 97 0.18 3.88 4.92
C TRP A 97 0.03 3.95 6.46
N LEU A 98 -1.16 3.69 6.97
CA LEU A 98 -1.46 3.64 8.40
C LEU A 98 -0.59 2.62 9.16
N TRP A 99 -0.04 1.61 8.47
CA TRP A 99 0.91 0.67 9.03
C TRP A 99 2.19 1.36 9.53
N LEU A 100 2.58 2.50 8.97
CA LEU A 100 3.74 3.27 9.43
C LEU A 100 3.61 3.68 10.90
N LEU A 101 2.41 3.98 11.36
CA LEU A 101 2.15 4.31 12.77
C LEU A 101 2.48 3.15 13.73
N THR A 102 2.44 1.91 13.24
CA THR A 102 2.83 0.74 14.04
C THR A 102 4.34 0.57 14.16
N ARG A 103 5.13 1.34 13.40
CA ARG A 103 6.59 1.26 13.34
C ARG A 103 7.30 2.28 14.21
N SER A 104 6.55 3.18 14.79
CA SER A 104 7.05 4.20 15.71
C SER A 104 6.30 4.14 17.03
N ALA A 105 6.98 4.52 18.10
CA ALA A 105 6.38 4.76 19.39
C ALA A 105 6.79 6.18 19.83
N ASP A 106 5.82 6.95 20.29
CA ASP A 106 6.04 8.30 20.74
C ASP A 106 5.14 8.61 21.94
N VAL A 107 5.59 9.51 22.82
CA VAL A 107 4.80 9.99 23.94
C VAL A 107 4.52 11.46 23.70
N ARG A 108 3.25 11.79 23.50
CA ARG A 108 2.80 13.16 23.23
C ARG A 108 1.70 13.57 24.21
N ILE A 109 1.77 14.79 24.68
CA ILE A 109 0.72 15.41 25.47
C ILE A 109 -0.07 16.34 24.56
N PHE A 110 -1.38 16.17 24.55
CA PHE A 110 -2.30 17.02 23.80
C PHE A 110 -3.22 17.74 24.80
N GLN A 111 -3.22 19.06 24.77
CA GLN A 111 -4.07 19.88 25.61
C GLN A 111 -4.97 20.77 24.74
N GLU A 112 -6.16 21.03 25.21
CA GLU A 112 -7.15 21.90 24.55
C GLU A 112 -7.40 21.56 23.07
N LYS A 113 -7.34 20.28 22.73
CA LYS A 113 -7.56 19.77 21.38
C LYS A 113 -8.73 18.80 21.31
N SER A 114 -9.48 18.87 20.24
CA SER A 114 -10.47 17.85 19.94
C SER A 114 -9.80 16.55 19.45
N VAL A 115 -10.49 15.42 19.58
CA VAL A 115 -9.99 14.12 19.08
C VAL A 115 -9.64 14.19 17.59
N PRO A 116 -10.47 14.78 16.70
CA PRO A 116 -10.10 14.94 15.29
C PRO A 116 -8.81 15.74 15.08
N ASP A 117 -8.57 16.79 15.88
CA ASP A 117 -7.35 17.62 15.76
C ASP A 117 -6.11 16.83 16.17
N ILE A 118 -6.23 16.01 17.23
CA ILE A 118 -5.16 15.10 17.67
C ILE A 118 -4.84 14.10 16.55
N VAL A 119 -5.85 13.46 15.97
CA VAL A 119 -5.68 12.51 14.86
C VAL A 119 -5.01 13.18 13.67
N LYS A 120 -5.47 14.36 13.25
CA LYS A 120 -4.85 15.14 12.17
C LYS A 120 -3.40 15.47 12.44
N GLN A 121 -3.08 15.86 13.68
CA GLN A 121 -1.70 16.16 14.06
C GLN A 121 -0.81 14.93 14.02
N VAL A 122 -1.27 13.78 14.52
CA VAL A 122 -0.52 12.51 14.47
C VAL A 122 -0.33 12.05 13.03
N PHE A 123 -1.34 12.16 12.19
CA PHE A 123 -1.26 11.77 10.78
C PHE A 123 -0.39 12.71 9.95
N GLY A 124 -0.31 14.00 10.32
CA GLY A 124 0.50 15.00 9.63
C GLY A 124 1.99 14.65 9.55
N ASP A 125 2.50 13.91 10.52
CA ASP A 125 3.92 13.48 10.52
C ASP A 125 4.20 12.40 9.45
N TYR A 126 3.17 11.68 9.02
CA TYR A 126 3.26 10.61 8.01
C TYR A 126 2.74 11.05 6.65
N ALA A 127 2.31 12.27 6.58
CA ALA A 127 1.84 13.04 5.46
C ALA A 127 1.03 12.31 4.45
N SER A 128 -0.12 12.06 4.55
CA SER A 128 -0.63 11.93 3.32
C SER A 128 -2.09 11.99 3.21
N ASN A 129 -2.59 11.77 2.32
CA ASN A 129 -3.86 11.73 1.67
C ASN A 129 -4.92 10.99 2.51
N PHE A 130 -5.21 11.46 3.70
CA PHE A 130 -6.43 11.03 4.37
C PHE A 130 -7.52 12.08 4.20
N VAL A 131 -8.72 11.62 3.95
CA VAL A 131 -9.92 12.47 3.88
C VAL A 131 -10.61 12.40 5.23
N SER A 132 -10.95 13.57 5.79
CA SER A 132 -11.67 13.69 7.07
C SER A 132 -13.10 14.13 6.80
N GLU A 133 -14.04 13.20 6.88
CA GLU A 133 -15.47 13.45 6.73
C GLU A 133 -16.16 13.42 8.10
N LEU A 134 -16.15 14.54 8.79
CA LEU A 134 -16.73 14.66 10.12
C LEU A 134 -18.19 15.15 10.00
N LYS A 135 -19.12 14.45 10.65
CA LYS A 135 -20.56 14.79 10.63
C LYS A 135 -21.02 15.60 11.84
N GLY A 136 -20.13 16.03 12.72
CA GLY A 136 -20.47 16.75 13.93
C GLY A 136 -19.38 17.69 14.40
N SER A 137 -19.68 18.47 15.45
CA SER A 137 -18.71 19.28 16.19
C SER A 137 -18.12 18.46 17.33
N TYR A 138 -16.82 18.62 17.57
CA TYR A 138 -16.08 17.90 18.60
C TYR A 138 -15.45 18.90 19.54
N GLN A 139 -15.80 18.82 20.81
CA GLN A 139 -15.27 19.74 21.82
C GLN A 139 -13.81 19.42 22.15
N PRO A 140 -12.98 20.46 22.36
CA PRO A 140 -11.65 20.27 22.90
C PRO A 140 -11.72 19.64 24.31
N ARG A 141 -10.72 18.84 24.63
CA ARG A 141 -10.53 18.27 25.96
C ARG A 141 -9.49 19.08 26.69
N GLY A 142 -9.78 19.49 27.91
CA GLY A 142 -8.93 20.37 28.72
C GLY A 142 -7.73 19.67 29.40
N TRP A 143 -7.48 18.40 29.04
CA TRP A 143 -6.40 17.58 29.66
C TRP A 143 -6.02 16.41 28.76
#